data_842ca3992c4a965c43c8356061efdb42
#
_entry.id   842ca3992c4a965c43c8356061efdb42
#
_cell.length_a   1.000
_cell.length_b   1.000
_cell.length_c   1.000
_cell.angle_alpha   90.00
_cell.angle_beta   90.00
_cell.angle_gamma   90.00
#
_symmetry.space_group_name_H-M   'P 1'
#
loop_
_entity.id
_entity.type
_entity.pdbx_description
1 polymer ?
#
loop_
_entity_poly.entity_id
_entity_poly.type
_entity_poly.pdbx_seq_one_letter_code
_entity_poly.pdbx_strand_id
1 'polypeptide(L)'
;MYQQSLVKTVEPIRINTIKRLNKSKSWKYGYNKEHDVVVISKTGEIGEIIEIQNLQIALPKQPKEVKRWDNNKWNVEPLPKDLARIKSIFDWRDLPENFKEQWIDYIEEEFRRREEGFWFYNNGKPTYITGSHYMYLQWSKIDVGKPDYREANRLFFIFWEACKADSRSYGMCYLKNRRSGFSFMASGETVASATIKSDGRYGILSKSGSDAKKMFTDKVVPISINYPFFFKQIQNGMDRPKTELAYHVTPSKLNRKRMSS
;
A
#
# COMPACT_ATOMS: atom_id res chain seq x y z
N MET A 1 4.44 28.63 -7.07
CA MET A 1 3.18 28.83 -7.80
C MET A 1 3.08 27.91 -9.03
N TYR A 2 3.47 26.62 -8.94
CA TYR A 2 3.46 25.67 -10.08
C TYR A 2 2.89 24.28 -9.72
N GLN A 3 2.17 24.15 -8.60
CA GLN A 3 1.60 22.86 -8.18
C GLN A 3 0.10 22.71 -8.43
N GLN A 4 -0.57 23.72 -8.96
CA GLN A 4 -2.04 23.67 -9.16
C GLN A 4 -2.50 23.24 -10.56
N SER A 5 -1.60 23.08 -11.53
CA SER A 5 -2.01 22.81 -12.92
C SER A 5 -2.09 21.34 -13.34
N LEU A 6 -1.71 20.39 -12.48
CA LEU A 6 -1.68 18.95 -12.81
C LEU A 6 -2.83 18.14 -12.23
N VAL A 7 -3.63 18.71 -11.37
CA VAL A 7 -4.82 18.08 -10.80
C VAL A 7 -6.01 18.96 -11.10
N LYS A 8 -6.64 18.73 -12.23
CA LYS A 8 -8.05 19.13 -12.37
C LYS A 8 -8.82 18.21 -11.41
N THR A 9 -9.16 18.72 -10.24
CA THR A 9 -10.24 18.15 -9.45
C THR A 9 -11.49 18.35 -10.27
N VAL A 10 -11.85 17.32 -11.03
CA VAL A 10 -13.13 17.32 -11.74
C VAL A 10 -14.21 17.23 -10.66
N GLU A 11 -15.26 18.03 -10.83
CA GLU A 11 -16.45 17.98 -9.99
C GLU A 11 -16.87 16.51 -9.80
N PRO A 12 -17.25 16.08 -8.59
CA PRO A 12 -17.69 14.72 -8.36
C PRO A 12 -18.77 14.36 -9.36
N ILE A 13 -18.53 13.32 -10.13
CA ILE A 13 -19.49 12.79 -11.12
C ILE A 13 -20.85 12.73 -10.44
N ARG A 14 -21.84 13.34 -11.07
CA ARG A 14 -23.16 13.59 -10.48
C ARG A 14 -23.68 12.37 -9.73
N ILE A 15 -24.16 12.59 -8.53
CA ILE A 15 -24.76 11.60 -7.60
C ILE A 15 -25.66 10.57 -8.29
N ASN A 16 -26.28 10.91 -9.42
CA ASN A 16 -27.10 10.02 -10.24
C ASN A 16 -26.30 8.93 -10.96
N THR A 17 -25.05 9.18 -11.34
CA THR A 17 -24.18 8.17 -11.96
C THR A 17 -23.74 7.15 -10.90
N ILE A 18 -23.37 7.61 -9.71
CA ILE A 18 -23.02 6.73 -8.59
C ILE A 18 -24.22 5.87 -8.18
N LYS A 19 -25.43 6.44 -8.12
CA LYS A 19 -26.66 5.67 -7.83
C LYS A 19 -27.01 4.63 -8.89
N ARG A 20 -26.70 4.87 -10.16
CA ARG A 20 -26.82 3.89 -11.24
C ARG A 20 -25.77 2.80 -11.13
N LEU A 21 -24.55 3.19 -10.82
CA LEU A 21 -23.42 2.29 -10.64
C LEU A 21 -23.63 1.33 -9.46
N ASN A 22 -24.15 1.82 -8.34
CA ASN A 22 -24.43 1.02 -7.13
C ASN A 22 -25.58 0.00 -7.29
N LYS A 23 -26.36 0.03 -8.39
CA LYS A 23 -27.40 -0.95 -8.66
C LYS A 23 -26.88 -2.23 -9.33
N SER A 24 -25.68 -2.24 -9.88
CA SER A 24 -25.06 -3.44 -10.43
C SER A 24 -24.32 -4.19 -9.34
N LYS A 25 -24.63 -5.45 -9.18
CA LYS A 25 -24.00 -6.37 -8.21
C LYS A 25 -22.48 -6.41 -8.43
N SER A 26 -21.75 -6.06 -7.39
CA SER A 26 -20.28 -6.17 -7.22
C SER A 26 -19.43 -5.81 -8.47
N TRP A 27 -18.79 -4.65 -8.38
CA TRP A 27 -17.77 -4.24 -9.33
C TRP A 27 -16.51 -5.08 -9.15
N LYS A 28 -16.00 -5.63 -10.24
CA LYS A 28 -14.71 -6.33 -10.19
C LYS A 28 -13.56 -5.34 -10.18
N TYR A 29 -12.58 -5.61 -9.34
CA TYR A 29 -11.28 -4.92 -9.39
C TYR A 29 -10.70 -5.01 -10.79
N GLY A 30 -10.31 -3.88 -11.37
CA GLY A 30 -9.78 -3.80 -12.72
C GLY A 30 -10.51 -2.81 -13.61
N TYR A 31 -10.17 -2.82 -14.90
CA TYR A 31 -10.83 -1.99 -15.89
C TYR A 31 -12.23 -2.48 -16.24
N ASN A 32 -13.21 -1.63 -16.06
CA ASN A 32 -14.59 -1.85 -16.49
C ASN A 32 -14.84 -1.16 -17.82
N LYS A 33 -14.95 -1.97 -18.88
CA LYS A 33 -15.13 -1.49 -20.26
C LYS A 33 -16.49 -0.82 -20.49
N GLU A 34 -17.55 -1.27 -19.82
CA GLU A 34 -18.91 -0.75 -19.98
C GLU A 34 -19.03 0.70 -19.54
N HIS A 35 -18.30 1.07 -18.50
CA HIS A 35 -18.38 2.40 -17.91
C HIS A 35 -17.10 3.24 -18.10
N ASP A 36 -16.09 2.69 -18.78
CA ASP A 36 -14.77 3.29 -18.98
C ASP A 36 -14.14 3.80 -17.68
N VAL A 37 -14.13 2.94 -16.68
CA VAL A 37 -13.68 3.26 -15.32
C VAL A 37 -12.73 2.18 -14.82
N VAL A 38 -11.68 2.55 -14.10
CA VAL A 38 -10.82 1.60 -13.39
C VAL A 38 -11.26 1.47 -11.94
N VAL A 39 -11.65 0.28 -11.53
CA VAL A 39 -12.11 -0.02 -10.17
C VAL A 39 -10.94 -0.48 -9.32
N ILE A 40 -10.61 0.28 -8.27
CA ILE A 40 -9.56 -0.09 -7.31
C ILE A 40 -10.12 -0.64 -5.99
N SER A 41 -11.44 -0.77 -5.89
CA SER A 41 -12.10 -1.42 -4.77
C SER A 41 -11.93 -2.94 -4.86
N LYS A 42 -11.34 -3.56 -3.83
CA LYS A 42 -11.17 -5.02 -3.76
C LYS A 42 -12.40 -5.72 -3.21
N THR A 43 -13.25 -5.01 -2.48
CA THR A 43 -14.53 -5.53 -1.97
C THR A 43 -15.64 -5.53 -3.02
N GLY A 44 -15.44 -4.83 -4.15
CA GLY A 44 -16.46 -4.66 -5.17
C GLY A 44 -17.52 -3.59 -4.85
N GLU A 45 -17.47 -2.99 -3.66
CA GLU A 45 -18.29 -1.83 -3.32
C GLU A 45 -17.55 -0.55 -3.71
N ILE A 46 -18.19 0.27 -4.53
CA ILE A 46 -17.62 1.56 -4.97
C ILE A 46 -18.36 2.72 -4.33
N GLY A 47 -17.64 3.78 -4.07
CA GLY A 47 -18.16 5.03 -3.54
C GLY A 47 -18.03 6.16 -4.54
N GLU A 48 -16.95 6.88 -4.47
CA GLU A 48 -16.64 8.06 -5.28
C GLU A 48 -15.87 7.64 -6.55
N ILE A 49 -16.13 8.32 -7.68
CA ILE A 49 -15.28 8.23 -8.87
C ILE A 49 -14.52 9.54 -8.98
N ILE A 50 -13.20 9.44 -9.06
CA ILE A 50 -12.31 10.58 -9.26
C ILE A 50 -11.62 10.47 -10.63
N GLU A 51 -11.19 11.60 -11.16
CA GLU A 51 -10.41 11.64 -12.39
C GLU A 51 -8.97 12.09 -12.10
N ILE A 52 -8.01 11.30 -12.56
CA ILE A 52 -6.60 11.63 -12.51
C ILE A 52 -6.01 11.40 -13.90
N GLN A 53 -5.45 12.43 -14.54
CA GLN A 53 -4.82 12.32 -15.85
C GLN A 53 -5.75 11.69 -16.92
N ASN A 54 -7.01 12.14 -16.96
CA ASN A 54 -8.06 11.64 -17.86
C ASN A 54 -8.44 10.15 -17.61
N LEU A 55 -7.98 9.55 -16.54
CA LEU A 55 -8.38 8.21 -16.12
C LEU A 55 -9.43 8.32 -15.01
N GLN A 56 -10.61 7.74 -15.25
CA GLN A 56 -11.65 7.66 -14.23
C GLN A 56 -11.39 6.47 -13.31
N ILE A 57 -11.34 6.72 -12.02
CA ILE A 57 -10.97 5.73 -10.99
C ILE A 57 -12.07 5.65 -9.96
N ALA A 58 -12.67 4.48 -9.82
CA ALA A 58 -13.66 4.21 -8.78
C ALA A 58 -12.98 3.79 -7.48
N LEU A 59 -13.12 4.62 -6.47
CA LEU A 59 -12.62 4.38 -5.12
C LEU A 59 -13.56 3.42 -4.36
N PRO A 60 -13.04 2.70 -3.35
CA PRO A 60 -13.88 1.93 -2.43
C PRO A 60 -14.93 2.80 -1.74
N LYS A 61 -16.04 2.18 -1.39
CA LYS A 61 -17.10 2.84 -0.64
C LYS A 61 -16.60 3.28 0.73
N GLN A 62 -16.95 4.50 1.11
CA GLN A 62 -16.66 5.01 2.44
C GLN A 62 -17.41 4.19 3.49
N PRO A 63 -16.74 3.72 4.56
CA PRO A 63 -17.40 3.05 5.67
C PRO A 63 -18.28 4.02 6.45
N LYS A 64 -19.21 3.51 7.26
CA LYS A 64 -20.07 4.32 8.12
C LYS A 64 -19.25 5.11 9.13
N GLU A 65 -18.24 4.47 9.71
CA GLU A 65 -17.32 5.09 10.66
C GLU A 65 -15.97 5.31 9.98
N VAL A 66 -15.49 6.53 10.05
CA VAL A 66 -14.22 6.96 9.48
C VAL A 66 -13.31 7.43 10.62
N LYS A 67 -12.10 6.91 10.66
CA LYS A 67 -11.12 7.26 11.70
C LYS A 67 -10.88 8.77 11.74
N ARG A 68 -10.96 9.33 12.93
CA ARG A 68 -10.67 10.74 13.20
C ARG A 68 -9.64 10.86 14.32
N TRP A 69 -8.68 11.73 14.11
CA TRP A 69 -7.76 12.17 15.16
C TRP A 69 -8.06 13.62 15.54
N ASP A 70 -7.68 14.02 16.73
CA ASP A 70 -7.99 15.35 17.30
C ASP A 70 -7.52 16.51 16.43
N ASN A 71 -6.38 16.36 15.76
CA ASN A 71 -5.81 17.36 14.87
C ASN A 71 -6.37 17.33 13.43
N ASN A 72 -7.35 16.48 13.14
CA ASN A 72 -7.92 16.27 11.80
C ASN A 72 -6.90 16.03 10.68
N LYS A 73 -5.78 15.39 11.01
CA LYS A 73 -4.71 15.01 10.06
C LYS A 73 -4.32 13.56 10.28
N TRP A 74 -3.54 13.02 9.34
CA TRP A 74 -2.92 11.72 9.53
C TRP A 74 -2.02 11.72 10.76
N ASN A 75 -2.24 10.76 11.63
CA ASN A 75 -1.35 10.46 12.75
C ASN A 75 -0.95 8.99 12.70
N VAL A 76 0.33 8.74 12.93
CA VAL A 76 0.84 7.38 13.07
C VAL A 76 0.35 6.80 14.38
N GLU A 77 -0.31 5.66 14.32
CA GLU A 77 -0.71 4.90 15.51
C GLU A 77 0.47 4.03 15.97
N PRO A 78 0.91 4.16 17.22
CA PRO A 78 2.01 3.33 17.72
C PRO A 78 1.57 1.86 17.78
N LEU A 79 2.48 0.96 17.44
CA LEU A 79 2.25 -0.47 17.67
C LEU A 79 1.99 -0.72 19.16
N PRO A 80 0.96 -1.48 19.53
CA PRO A 80 0.71 -1.86 20.92
C PRO A 80 1.98 -2.41 21.58
N LYS A 81 2.24 -2.01 22.84
CA LYS A 81 3.50 -2.31 23.54
C LYS A 81 3.80 -3.81 23.59
N ASP A 82 2.78 -4.62 23.76
CA ASP A 82 2.94 -6.07 23.83
C ASP A 82 3.36 -6.65 22.48
N LEU A 83 2.76 -6.20 21.37
CA LEU A 83 3.15 -6.60 20.01
C LEU A 83 4.53 -6.05 19.62
N ALA A 84 4.91 -4.89 20.12
CA ALA A 84 6.22 -4.28 19.83
C ALA A 84 7.41 -5.08 20.40
N ARG A 85 7.18 -5.93 21.37
CA ARG A 85 8.19 -6.82 21.97
C ARG A 85 8.50 -8.02 21.09
N ILE A 86 7.57 -8.40 20.22
CA ILE A 86 7.69 -9.56 19.33
C ILE A 86 8.54 -9.15 18.12
N LYS A 87 9.62 -9.88 17.87
CA LYS A 87 10.59 -9.54 16.82
C LYS A 87 10.39 -10.32 15.53
N SER A 88 9.86 -11.53 15.64
CA SER A 88 9.71 -12.45 14.52
C SER A 88 8.40 -13.23 14.59
N ILE A 89 8.01 -13.84 13.47
CA ILE A 89 6.88 -14.75 13.41
C ILE A 89 7.12 -16.02 14.26
N PHE A 90 8.37 -16.38 14.48
CA PHE A 90 8.72 -17.52 15.35
C PHE A 90 8.41 -17.20 16.81
N ASP A 91 8.77 -16.01 17.29
CA ASP A 91 8.42 -15.57 18.65
C ASP A 91 6.91 -15.58 18.85
N TRP A 92 6.15 -15.09 17.84
CA TRP A 92 4.68 -15.11 17.87
C TRP A 92 4.13 -16.53 17.96
N ARG A 93 4.68 -17.47 17.18
CA ARG A 93 4.23 -18.86 17.16
C ARG A 93 4.34 -19.51 18.53
N ASP A 94 5.38 -19.19 19.27
CA ASP A 94 5.70 -19.81 20.56
C ASP A 94 4.95 -19.17 21.75
N LEU A 95 4.10 -18.13 21.50
CA LEU A 95 3.28 -17.50 22.53
C LEU A 95 2.02 -18.34 22.86
N PRO A 96 1.48 -18.20 24.10
CA PRO A 96 0.23 -18.85 24.49
C PRO A 96 -0.96 -18.42 23.62
N GLU A 97 -1.92 -19.33 23.40
CA GLU A 97 -3.08 -19.06 22.54
C GLU A 97 -3.96 -17.92 23.05
N ASN A 98 -4.20 -17.82 24.36
CA ASN A 98 -4.96 -16.71 24.95
C ASN A 98 -4.35 -15.33 24.68
N PHE A 99 -3.03 -15.24 24.57
CA PHE A 99 -2.36 -14.00 24.16
C PHE A 99 -2.58 -13.73 22.67
N LYS A 100 -2.51 -14.75 21.82
CA LYS A 100 -2.74 -14.61 20.37
C LYS A 100 -4.17 -14.18 20.10
N GLU A 101 -5.17 -14.80 20.74
CA GLU A 101 -6.58 -14.44 20.62
C GLU A 101 -6.84 -12.97 20.95
N GLN A 102 -6.15 -12.41 21.94
CA GLN A 102 -6.28 -10.99 22.28
C GLN A 102 -5.89 -10.05 21.14
N TRP A 103 -4.95 -10.44 20.29
CA TRP A 103 -4.36 -9.56 19.29
C TRP A 103 -4.67 -9.93 17.85
N ILE A 104 -5.34 -11.07 17.60
CA ILE A 104 -5.60 -11.53 16.24
C ILE A 104 -6.44 -10.53 15.45
N ASP A 105 -7.49 -9.99 16.05
CA ASP A 105 -8.37 -9.01 15.39
C ASP A 105 -7.61 -7.74 14.99
N TYR A 106 -6.68 -7.28 15.85
CA TYR A 106 -5.82 -6.14 15.52
C TYR A 106 -4.93 -6.44 14.31
N ILE A 107 -4.32 -7.62 14.29
CA ILE A 107 -3.44 -8.04 13.19
C ILE A 107 -4.23 -8.21 11.89
N GLU A 108 -5.40 -8.83 11.94
CA GLU A 108 -6.29 -9.00 10.79
C GLU A 108 -6.76 -7.64 10.23
N GLU A 109 -7.10 -6.69 11.10
CA GLU A 109 -7.43 -5.33 10.69
C GLU A 109 -6.27 -4.64 9.98
N GLU A 110 -5.03 -4.83 10.45
CA GLU A 110 -3.83 -4.30 9.79
C GLU A 110 -3.60 -4.93 8.40
N PHE A 111 -3.85 -6.23 8.24
CA PHE A 111 -3.83 -6.89 6.93
C PHE A 111 -4.94 -6.37 6.03
N ARG A 112 -6.15 -6.17 6.55
CA ARG A 112 -7.27 -5.59 5.81
C ARG A 112 -6.94 -4.17 5.31
N ARG A 113 -6.39 -3.30 6.16
CA ARG A 113 -5.96 -1.94 5.80
C ARG A 113 -4.87 -1.96 4.72
N ARG A 114 -3.96 -2.91 4.79
CA ARG A 114 -2.92 -3.13 3.80
C ARG A 114 -3.49 -3.52 2.43
N GLU A 115 -4.56 -4.30 2.39
CA GLU A 115 -5.16 -4.79 1.15
C GLU A 115 -6.19 -3.83 0.57
N GLU A 116 -7.12 -3.36 1.38
CA GLU A 116 -8.27 -2.58 0.95
C GLU A 116 -8.02 -1.07 1.00
N GLY A 117 -6.98 -0.65 1.71
CA GLY A 117 -6.73 0.76 2.02
C GLY A 117 -7.47 1.21 3.27
N PHE A 118 -7.44 2.52 3.48
CA PHE A 118 -7.91 3.10 4.73
C PHE A 118 -8.61 4.44 4.51
N TRP A 119 -9.67 4.68 5.29
CA TRP A 119 -10.40 5.93 5.31
C TRP A 119 -10.13 6.69 6.61
N PHE A 120 -9.80 7.97 6.51
CA PHE A 120 -9.63 8.84 7.65
C PHE A 120 -10.15 10.25 7.36
N TYR A 121 -10.39 11.04 8.40
CA TYR A 121 -10.73 12.44 8.27
C TYR A 121 -9.47 13.28 8.08
N ASN A 122 -9.42 14.04 6.98
CA ASN A 122 -8.35 14.98 6.68
C ASN A 122 -8.96 16.36 6.40
N ASN A 123 -8.66 17.34 7.25
CA ASN A 123 -9.18 18.70 7.14
C ASN A 123 -10.73 18.73 6.97
N GLY A 124 -11.42 17.95 7.80
CA GLY A 124 -12.90 17.89 7.81
C GLY A 124 -13.53 17.04 6.71
N LYS A 125 -12.75 16.39 5.85
CA LYS A 125 -13.26 15.55 4.76
C LYS A 125 -12.82 14.09 4.92
N PRO A 126 -13.72 13.12 4.70
CA PRO A 126 -13.33 11.73 4.57
C PRO A 126 -12.36 11.57 3.39
N THR A 127 -11.23 10.94 3.65
CA THR A 127 -10.15 10.81 2.68
C THR A 127 -9.70 9.35 2.60
N TYR A 128 -9.74 8.80 1.41
CA TYR A 128 -9.25 7.45 1.13
C TYR A 128 -7.77 7.45 0.80
N ILE A 129 -7.05 6.48 1.34
CA ILE A 129 -5.69 6.12 0.93
C ILE A 129 -5.61 4.64 0.58
N THR A 130 -4.85 4.30 -0.46
CA THR A 130 -4.64 2.89 -0.85
C THR A 130 -3.86 2.13 0.21
N GLY A 131 -3.91 0.80 0.16
CA GLY A 131 -3.16 -0.06 1.08
C GLY A 131 -1.66 0.21 1.06
N SER A 132 -1.07 0.42 -0.13
CA SER A 132 0.34 0.79 -0.25
C SER A 132 0.64 2.16 0.37
N HIS A 133 -0.27 3.13 0.23
CA HIS A 133 -0.11 4.43 0.88
C HIS A 133 -0.24 4.31 2.40
N TYR A 134 -1.17 3.49 2.88
CA TYR A 134 -1.27 3.16 4.30
C TYR A 134 0.04 2.56 4.84
N MET A 135 0.58 1.55 4.17
CA MET A 135 1.86 0.94 4.54
C MET A 135 3.01 1.95 4.55
N TYR A 136 3.03 2.87 3.58
CA TYR A 136 4.02 3.92 3.51
C TYR A 136 3.92 4.89 4.70
N LEU A 137 2.73 5.38 5.02
CA LEU A 137 2.52 6.34 6.11
C LEU A 137 2.66 5.71 7.50
N GLN A 138 2.10 4.53 7.69
CA GLN A 138 2.00 3.89 9.00
C GLN A 138 3.26 3.11 9.37
N TRP A 139 3.79 2.32 8.43
CA TRP A 139 4.81 1.32 8.74
C TRP A 139 6.19 1.61 8.14
N SER A 140 6.29 2.43 7.11
CA SER A 140 7.60 2.76 6.56
C SER A 140 8.36 3.73 7.47
N LYS A 141 9.69 3.58 7.48
CA LYS A 141 10.62 4.52 8.10
C LYS A 141 11.48 5.14 7.00
N ILE A 142 11.56 6.45 6.99
CA ILE A 142 12.40 7.23 6.09
C ILE A 142 13.50 7.98 6.87
N ASP A 143 14.38 8.68 6.19
CA ASP A 143 15.55 9.36 6.83
C ASP A 143 15.16 10.26 8.00
N VAL A 144 14.01 10.94 7.90
CA VAL A 144 13.50 11.88 8.92
C VAL A 144 12.49 11.25 9.88
N GLY A 145 12.34 9.94 9.88
CA GLY A 145 11.37 9.23 10.74
C GLY A 145 10.20 8.66 9.97
N LYS A 146 8.96 9.01 10.32
CA LYS A 146 7.76 8.59 9.58
C LYS A 146 7.42 9.62 8.50
N PRO A 147 6.91 9.17 7.34
CA PRO A 147 6.47 10.10 6.30
C PRO A 147 5.17 10.81 6.71
N ASP A 148 5.06 12.08 6.30
CA ASP A 148 3.84 12.85 6.47
C ASP A 148 2.87 12.62 5.32
N TYR A 149 1.57 12.75 5.63
CA TYR A 149 0.52 12.76 4.60
C TYR A 149 0.65 14.00 3.71
N ARG A 150 0.60 13.76 2.39
CA ARG A 150 0.54 14.81 1.37
C ARG A 150 -0.46 14.39 0.29
N GLU A 151 -1.30 15.31 -0.15
CA GLU A 151 -2.30 15.03 -1.18
C GLU A 151 -1.66 14.57 -2.51
N ALA A 152 -0.54 15.17 -2.90
CA ALA A 152 0.21 14.74 -4.08
C ALA A 152 0.67 13.28 -4.00
N ASN A 153 1.05 12.82 -2.81
CA ASN A 153 1.43 11.42 -2.60
C ASN A 153 0.20 10.50 -2.68
N ARG A 154 -0.94 10.95 -2.13
CA ARG A 154 -2.22 10.22 -2.20
C ARG A 154 -2.62 9.98 -3.66
N LEU A 155 -2.61 11.03 -4.47
CA LEU A 155 -2.94 10.93 -5.89
C LEU A 155 -1.97 10.01 -6.66
N PHE A 156 -0.68 10.06 -6.33
CA PHE A 156 0.32 9.13 -6.87
C PHE A 156 -0.05 7.68 -6.56
N PHE A 157 -0.33 7.35 -5.30
CA PHE A 157 -0.64 5.98 -4.91
C PHE A 157 -1.98 5.48 -5.48
N ILE A 158 -2.98 6.34 -5.59
CA ILE A 158 -4.26 6.00 -6.23
C ILE A 158 -4.06 5.72 -7.72
N PHE A 159 -3.35 6.60 -8.42
CA PHE A 159 -3.07 6.42 -9.85
C PHE A 159 -2.21 5.17 -10.11
N TRP A 160 -1.23 4.91 -9.25
CA TRP A 160 -0.43 3.69 -9.34
C TRP A 160 -1.26 2.43 -9.09
N GLU A 161 -2.16 2.43 -8.11
CA GLU A 161 -3.09 1.31 -7.89
C GLU A 161 -4.00 1.10 -9.10
N ALA A 162 -4.49 2.18 -9.70
CA ALA A 162 -5.27 2.11 -10.93
C ALA A 162 -4.46 1.53 -12.11
N CYS A 163 -3.20 1.94 -12.27
CA CYS A 163 -2.31 1.34 -13.28
C CYS A 163 -2.10 -0.16 -13.07
N LYS A 164 -2.00 -0.62 -11.82
CA LYS A 164 -1.91 -2.06 -11.51
C LYS A 164 -3.20 -2.82 -11.78
N ALA A 165 -4.33 -2.17 -11.58
CA ALA A 165 -5.66 -2.74 -11.80
C ALA A 165 -6.06 -2.77 -13.29
N ASP A 166 -5.62 -1.81 -14.08
CA ASP A 166 -5.95 -1.68 -15.49
C ASP A 166 -5.09 -2.62 -16.35
N SER A 167 -5.72 -3.66 -16.90
CA SER A 167 -5.04 -4.63 -17.77
C SER A 167 -4.47 -4.04 -19.08
N ARG A 168 -4.85 -2.81 -19.44
CA ARG A 168 -4.31 -2.09 -20.59
C ARG A 168 -3.01 -1.35 -20.26
N SER A 169 -2.72 -1.15 -18.96
CA SER A 169 -1.55 -0.40 -18.50
C SER A 169 -0.30 -1.26 -18.49
N TYR A 170 0.78 -0.76 -19.04
CA TYR A 170 2.13 -1.34 -18.96
C TYR A 170 2.98 -0.73 -17.84
N GLY A 171 2.48 0.28 -17.17
CA GLY A 171 3.20 0.98 -16.12
C GLY A 171 2.85 2.47 -16.06
N MET A 172 3.64 3.23 -15.33
CA MET A 172 3.43 4.65 -15.10
C MET A 172 4.70 5.45 -15.36
N CYS A 173 4.59 6.52 -16.15
CA CYS A 173 5.61 7.56 -16.22
C CYS A 173 5.29 8.67 -15.22
N TYR A 174 6.19 8.95 -14.30
CA TYR A 174 6.01 9.97 -13.28
C TYR A 174 7.02 11.09 -13.39
N LEU A 175 6.57 12.26 -13.87
CA LEU A 175 7.37 13.46 -13.88
C LEU A 175 7.32 14.14 -12.51
N LYS A 176 8.46 14.40 -11.94
CA LYS A 176 8.58 14.96 -10.61
C LYS A 176 9.70 15.98 -10.50
N ASN A 177 9.52 16.95 -9.63
CA ASN A 177 10.61 17.85 -9.23
C ASN A 177 11.59 17.14 -8.26
N ARG A 178 12.75 17.74 -8.10
CA ARG A 178 13.74 17.29 -7.12
C ARG A 178 13.15 17.37 -5.70
N ARG A 179 13.49 16.40 -4.84
CA ARG A 179 13.09 16.32 -3.42
C ARG A 179 11.58 16.10 -3.17
N SER A 180 10.84 15.57 -4.14
CA SER A 180 9.42 15.21 -3.97
C SER A 180 9.16 14.00 -3.05
N GLY A 181 10.21 13.30 -2.58
CA GLY A 181 10.08 12.08 -1.78
C GLY A 181 9.78 10.80 -2.60
N PHE A 182 9.69 10.91 -3.92
CA PHE A 182 9.31 9.80 -4.81
C PHE A 182 10.10 8.51 -4.57
N SER A 183 11.43 8.61 -4.40
CA SER A 183 12.26 7.42 -4.20
C SER A 183 11.88 6.63 -2.94
N PHE A 184 11.41 7.30 -1.89
CA PHE A 184 10.89 6.62 -0.70
C PHE A 184 9.51 6.01 -0.95
N MET A 185 8.63 6.70 -1.67
CA MET A 185 7.32 6.16 -2.05
C MET A 185 7.46 4.91 -2.90
N ALA A 186 8.32 4.95 -3.93
CA ALA A 186 8.60 3.81 -4.80
C ALA A 186 9.23 2.64 -4.03
N SER A 187 10.16 2.92 -3.10
CA SER A 187 10.74 1.89 -2.24
C SER A 187 9.71 1.28 -1.28
N GLY A 188 8.84 2.11 -0.70
CA GLY A 188 7.74 1.66 0.16
C GLY A 188 6.75 0.76 -0.59
N GLU A 189 6.35 1.15 -1.80
CA GLU A 189 5.51 0.34 -2.69
C GLU A 189 6.18 -0.99 -3.05
N THR A 190 7.47 -0.95 -3.40
CA THR A 190 8.23 -2.17 -3.73
C THR A 190 8.26 -3.16 -2.56
N VAL A 191 8.55 -2.69 -1.35
CA VAL A 191 8.56 -3.56 -0.15
C VAL A 191 7.15 -4.05 0.17
N ALA A 192 6.15 -3.19 0.13
CA ALA A 192 4.77 -3.57 0.37
C ALA A 192 4.32 -4.67 -0.60
N SER A 193 4.60 -4.51 -1.89
CA SER A 193 4.26 -5.49 -2.93
C SER A 193 5.06 -6.79 -2.79
N ALA A 194 6.37 -6.72 -2.52
CA ALA A 194 7.24 -7.89 -2.38
C ALA A 194 6.87 -8.77 -1.18
N THR A 195 6.27 -8.20 -0.14
CA THR A 195 5.87 -8.94 1.06
C THR A 195 4.45 -9.52 0.98
N ILE A 196 3.71 -9.30 -0.11
CA ILE A 196 2.37 -9.88 -0.34
C ILE A 196 2.41 -10.99 -1.39
N LYS A 197 3.12 -10.77 -2.49
CA LYS A 197 3.08 -11.66 -3.66
C LYS A 197 4.08 -12.79 -3.53
N SER A 198 3.61 -14.02 -3.68
CA SER A 198 4.49 -15.15 -3.95
C SER A 198 5.13 -14.98 -5.32
N ASP A 199 6.41 -15.34 -5.44
CA ASP A 199 7.20 -15.30 -6.69
C ASP A 199 7.32 -13.92 -7.35
N GLY A 200 7.02 -12.84 -6.61
CA GLY A 200 7.16 -11.47 -7.08
C GLY A 200 8.65 -11.08 -7.19
N ARG A 201 9.06 -10.56 -8.35
CA ARG A 201 10.41 -10.02 -8.57
C ARG A 201 10.33 -8.52 -8.82
N TYR A 202 11.09 -7.77 -8.05
CA TYR A 202 11.10 -6.31 -8.10
C TYR A 202 12.54 -5.83 -8.29
N GLY A 203 12.76 -4.90 -9.22
CA GLY A 203 14.07 -4.37 -9.53
C GLY A 203 14.12 -2.85 -9.45
N ILE A 204 15.30 -2.33 -9.14
CA ILE A 204 15.61 -0.90 -9.18
C ILE A 204 16.62 -0.67 -10.27
N LEU A 205 16.24 0.14 -11.25
CA LEU A 205 17.12 0.65 -12.27
C LEU A 205 17.45 2.11 -11.98
N SER A 206 18.71 2.48 -12.14
CA SER A 206 19.19 3.84 -11.98
C SER A 206 20.24 4.14 -13.05
N LYS A 207 20.73 5.39 -13.12
CA LYS A 207 21.79 5.79 -14.07
C LYS A 207 23.08 4.98 -13.90
N SER A 208 23.33 4.43 -12.70
CA SER A 208 24.49 3.58 -12.42
C SER A 208 24.13 2.48 -11.42
N GLY A 209 24.91 1.38 -11.42
CA GLY A 209 24.76 0.29 -10.45
C GLY A 209 25.03 0.75 -9.01
N SER A 210 25.94 1.68 -8.80
CA SER A 210 26.22 2.27 -7.48
C SER A 210 25.04 3.07 -6.95
N ASP A 211 24.35 3.85 -7.78
CA ASP A 211 23.16 4.60 -7.39
C ASP A 211 21.98 3.67 -7.08
N ALA A 212 21.80 2.62 -7.89
CA ALA A 212 20.78 1.59 -7.63
C ALA A 212 21.04 0.90 -6.29
N LYS A 213 22.29 0.49 -6.03
CA LYS A 213 22.70 -0.11 -4.76
C LYS A 213 22.47 0.82 -3.57
N LYS A 214 22.84 2.09 -3.70
CA LYS A 214 22.59 3.10 -2.67
C LYS A 214 21.10 3.28 -2.40
N MET A 215 20.27 3.36 -3.42
CA MET A 215 18.82 3.43 -3.24
C MET A 215 18.28 2.20 -2.51
N PHE A 216 18.77 1.02 -2.84
CA PHE A 216 18.40 -0.22 -2.19
C PHE A 216 18.77 -0.21 -0.70
N THR A 217 20.04 0.05 -0.36
CA THR A 217 20.54 0.01 1.02
C THR A 217 19.97 1.11 1.91
N ASP A 218 19.76 2.30 1.36
CA ASP A 218 19.35 3.48 2.14
C ASP A 218 17.83 3.60 2.27
N LYS A 219 17.05 2.95 1.37
CA LYS A 219 15.59 3.10 1.34
C LYS A 219 14.83 1.80 1.46
N VAL A 220 15.12 0.79 0.63
CA VAL A 220 14.37 -0.47 0.63
C VAL A 220 14.64 -1.26 1.90
N VAL A 221 15.90 -1.47 2.23
CA VAL A 221 16.31 -2.27 3.40
C VAL A 221 15.78 -1.68 4.71
N PRO A 222 15.92 -0.37 5.00
CA PRO A 222 15.37 0.22 6.22
C PRO A 222 13.86 0.09 6.34
N ILE A 223 13.10 0.22 5.24
CA ILE A 223 11.65 0.05 5.24
C ILE A 223 11.30 -1.39 5.63
N SER A 224 11.92 -2.38 4.99
CA SER A 224 11.68 -3.80 5.26
C SER A 224 12.00 -4.18 6.71
N ILE A 225 13.15 -3.75 7.23
CA ILE A 225 13.58 -4.07 8.61
C ILE A 225 12.63 -3.48 9.65
N ASN A 226 12.05 -2.31 9.39
CA ASN A 226 11.20 -1.61 10.36
C ASN A 226 9.72 -2.03 10.33
N TYR A 227 9.30 -2.93 9.46
CA TYR A 227 7.95 -3.48 9.50
C TYR A 227 7.72 -4.25 10.81
N PRO A 228 6.49 -4.28 11.37
CA PRO A 228 6.17 -5.14 12.50
C PRO A 228 6.29 -6.62 12.11
N PHE A 229 6.46 -7.48 13.11
CA PHE A 229 6.74 -8.91 12.90
C PHE A 229 5.72 -9.60 11.98
N PHE A 230 4.46 -9.23 12.05
CA PHE A 230 3.39 -9.83 11.25
C PHE A 230 3.41 -9.43 9.77
N PHE A 231 4.10 -8.36 9.40
CA PHE A 231 4.36 -7.99 8.01
C PHE A 231 5.74 -8.42 7.51
N LYS A 232 6.63 -8.82 8.42
CA LYS A 232 7.95 -9.30 8.02
C LYS A 232 7.85 -10.71 7.46
N GLN A 233 8.39 -10.88 6.28
CA GLN A 233 8.63 -12.20 5.71
C GLN A 233 9.95 -12.76 6.27
N ILE A 234 10.08 -14.09 6.27
CA ILE A 234 11.33 -14.75 6.63
C ILE A 234 12.35 -14.42 5.56
N GLN A 235 13.39 -13.70 5.94
CA GLN A 235 14.43 -13.26 5.03
C GLN A 235 15.51 -14.32 4.89
N ASN A 236 15.96 -14.56 3.66
CA ASN A 236 17.14 -15.34 3.36
C ASN A 236 18.40 -14.46 3.37
N GLY A 237 19.47 -14.97 3.95
CA GLY A 237 20.79 -14.31 3.92
C GLY A 237 20.98 -13.32 5.07
N MET A 238 21.73 -12.25 4.80
CA MET A 238 22.15 -11.29 5.81
C MET A 238 21.01 -10.39 6.30
N ASP A 239 21.02 -10.00 7.56
CA ASP A 239 20.04 -9.07 8.16
C ASP A 239 19.99 -7.71 7.44
N ARG A 240 21.13 -7.27 6.88
CA ARG A 240 21.23 -6.04 6.10
C ARG A 240 21.84 -6.34 4.73
N PRO A 241 21.03 -6.77 3.78
CA PRO A 241 21.51 -7.12 2.45
C PRO A 241 21.98 -5.87 1.69
N LYS A 242 22.98 -6.06 0.80
CA LYS A 242 23.61 -4.96 0.05
C LYS A 242 23.10 -4.84 -1.38
N THR A 243 22.59 -5.92 -1.96
CA THR A 243 22.23 -5.97 -3.38
C THR A 243 20.89 -6.63 -3.65
N GLU A 244 20.48 -7.56 -2.81
CA GLU A 244 19.27 -8.35 -2.97
C GLU A 244 18.59 -8.60 -1.62
N LEU A 245 17.27 -8.49 -1.58
CA LEU A 245 16.43 -8.85 -0.46
C LEU A 245 15.53 -10.00 -0.92
N ALA A 246 15.83 -11.21 -0.46
CA ALA A 246 15.09 -12.40 -0.78
C ALA A 246 14.31 -12.88 0.43
N TYR A 247 13.06 -13.27 0.21
CA TYR A 247 12.21 -13.85 1.23
C TYR A 247 12.04 -15.35 1.00
N HIS A 248 12.06 -16.11 2.08
CA HIS A 248 11.87 -17.54 2.04
C HIS A 248 10.39 -17.88 1.99
N VAL A 249 9.99 -18.64 0.98
CA VAL A 249 8.68 -19.29 0.96
C VAL A 249 8.84 -20.63 1.63
N THR A 250 8.22 -20.83 2.79
CA THR A 250 8.16 -22.14 3.42
C THR A 250 7.43 -23.10 2.48
N PRO A 251 8.07 -24.15 1.93
CA PRO A 251 7.40 -25.04 1.02
C PRO A 251 6.20 -25.68 1.72
N SER A 252 5.01 -25.53 1.17
CA SER A 252 3.88 -26.36 1.57
C SER A 252 4.22 -27.82 1.29
N LYS A 253 3.61 -28.78 2.01
CA LYS A 253 3.82 -30.22 1.79
C LYS A 253 3.62 -30.62 0.30
N LEU A 254 2.81 -29.86 -0.45
CA LEU A 254 2.57 -30.06 -1.88
C LEU A 254 3.77 -29.63 -2.76
N ASN A 255 4.48 -28.58 -2.36
CA ASN A 255 5.64 -28.08 -3.13
C ASN A 255 6.91 -28.90 -2.88
N ARG A 256 7.01 -29.62 -1.75
CA ARG A 256 8.13 -30.55 -1.53
C ARG A 256 8.17 -31.69 -2.55
N LYS A 257 7.01 -32.15 -3.03
CA LYS A 257 6.95 -33.20 -4.07
C LYS A 257 7.36 -32.70 -5.45
N ARG A 258 7.26 -31.39 -5.74
CA ARG A 258 7.67 -30.81 -7.03
C ARG A 258 9.15 -30.47 -7.11
N MET A 259 9.84 -30.35 -5.99
CA MET A 259 11.29 -30.07 -5.95
C MET A 259 12.15 -31.35 -5.88
N SER A 260 11.55 -32.52 -5.74
CA SER A 260 12.22 -33.83 -5.70
C SER A 260 11.94 -34.68 -6.94
N SER A 261 11.36 -34.14 -7.97
CA SER A 261 11.22 -34.68 -9.32
C SER A 261 11.93 -33.76 -10.33
#